data_8d79cdc8a1aff4864a1123aa172985bf
#
_entry.id   8d79cdc8a1aff4864a1123aa172985bf
#
_cell.length_a   1.000
_cell.length_b   1.000
_cell.length_c   1.000
_cell.angle_alpha   90.00
_cell.angle_beta   90.00
_cell.angle_gamma   90.00
#
_symmetry.space_group_name_H-M   'P 1'
#
loop_
_entity.id
_entity.type
_entity.pdbx_description
1 polymer ?
#
loop_
_entity_poly.entity_id
_entity_poly.type
_entity_poly.pdbx_seq_one_letter_code
_entity_poly.pdbx_strand_id
1 'polypeptide(L)'
;RITAEINGSYHEPKQLRALFSQLIGQPVDESFALFPPFHTDCGKNIHIGKRVFINMGCKFQDQGGIFIGDGALIGHNVVLATLNHAMSPNHRGTMIPAPIHIGRNVWIGSNATVLPGVTIGDGAIVAAGAVVTRDVPENTIVGGVPARVMRHLREEELQ
;
A
#
# COMPACT_ATOMS: atom_id res chain seq x y z
N ARG A 1 2.06 19.26 5.02
CA ARG A 1 2.61 19.69 6.30
C ARG A 1 3.00 18.50 7.16
N ILE A 2 2.07 17.57 7.51
CA ILE A 2 2.37 16.42 8.39
C ILE A 2 3.42 15.50 7.78
N THR A 3 3.35 15.19 6.47
CA THR A 3 4.38 14.39 5.79
C THR A 3 5.76 15.05 5.82
N ALA A 4 5.83 16.38 5.73
CA ALA A 4 7.10 17.09 5.87
C ALA A 4 7.68 16.94 7.29
N GLU A 5 6.83 16.92 8.31
CA GLU A 5 7.24 16.68 9.70
C GLU A 5 7.71 15.23 9.89
N ILE A 6 6.92 14.24 9.44
CA ILE A 6 7.30 12.82 9.47
C ILE A 6 8.67 12.58 8.83
N ASN A 7 8.94 13.25 7.70
CA ASN A 7 10.13 12.99 6.88
C ASN A 7 11.32 13.88 7.25
N GLY A 8 11.11 14.93 8.02
CA GLY A 8 12.11 15.99 8.24
C GLY A 8 13.07 15.75 9.39
N SER A 9 12.75 14.86 10.31
CA SER A 9 13.56 14.59 11.50
C SER A 9 13.34 13.17 12.04
N TYR A 10 14.21 12.75 12.96
CA TYR A 10 14.02 11.50 13.69
C TYR A 10 12.83 11.65 14.67
N HIS A 11 12.02 10.62 14.72
CA HIS A 11 10.91 10.47 15.66
C HIS A 11 10.94 9.11 16.33
N GLU A 12 10.65 9.09 17.62
CA GLU A 12 10.39 7.84 18.33
C GLU A 12 9.14 7.14 17.77
N PRO A 13 9.05 5.82 17.83
CA PRO A 13 7.91 5.07 17.25
C PRO A 13 6.53 5.55 17.69
N LYS A 14 6.40 5.97 18.96
CA LYS A 14 5.15 6.52 19.50
C LYS A 14 4.79 7.86 18.84
N GLN A 15 5.77 8.71 18.60
CA GLN A 15 5.58 10.00 17.93
C GLN A 15 5.19 9.79 16.46
N LEU A 16 5.86 8.86 15.75
CA LEU A 16 5.50 8.50 14.38
C LEU A 16 4.05 8.02 14.27
N ARG A 17 3.62 7.14 15.19
CA ARG A 17 2.22 6.70 15.23
C ARG A 17 1.24 7.85 15.43
N ALA A 18 1.56 8.80 16.33
CA ALA A 18 0.72 9.97 16.56
C ALA A 18 0.63 10.87 15.32
N LEU A 19 1.76 11.14 14.65
CA LEU A 19 1.80 11.92 13.42
C LEU A 19 1.06 11.22 12.28
N PHE A 20 1.24 9.91 12.14
CA PHE A 20 0.56 9.14 11.11
C PHE A 20 -0.96 9.08 11.37
N SER A 21 -1.38 8.90 12.63
CA SER A 21 -2.80 8.98 13.02
C SER A 21 -3.41 10.34 12.67
N GLN A 22 -2.68 11.42 12.91
CA GLN A 22 -3.10 12.76 12.52
C GLN A 22 -3.18 12.92 10.99
N LEU A 23 -2.23 12.35 10.25
CA LEU A 23 -2.21 12.35 8.80
C LEU A 23 -3.45 11.68 8.22
N ILE A 24 -3.76 10.46 8.65
CA ILE A 24 -4.89 9.70 8.13
C ILE A 24 -6.25 10.08 8.77
N GLY A 25 -6.22 10.82 9.89
CA GLY A 25 -7.44 11.30 10.58
C GLY A 25 -8.13 10.27 11.45
N GLN A 26 -7.47 9.16 11.75
CA GLN A 26 -7.96 8.10 12.64
C GLN A 26 -6.78 7.47 13.39
N PRO A 27 -6.99 6.93 14.60
CA PRO A 27 -5.91 6.32 15.36
C PRO A 27 -5.41 5.06 14.66
N VAL A 28 -4.09 4.87 14.64
CA VAL A 28 -3.49 3.58 14.28
C VAL A 28 -3.26 2.75 15.54
N ASP A 29 -3.27 1.44 15.37
CA ASP A 29 -2.97 0.48 16.43
C ASP A 29 -1.53 0.65 16.95
N GLU A 30 -1.28 0.33 18.22
CA GLU A 30 0.06 0.46 18.83
C GLU A 30 1.12 -0.43 18.18
N SER A 31 0.70 -1.50 17.50
CA SER A 31 1.57 -2.39 16.73
C SER A 31 1.93 -1.86 15.34
N PHE A 32 1.33 -0.74 14.89
CA PHE A 32 1.69 -0.12 13.61
C PHE A 32 3.11 0.42 13.63
N ALA A 33 3.85 0.17 12.55
CA ALA A 33 5.20 0.68 12.37
C ALA A 33 5.38 1.29 10.97
N LEU A 34 6.11 2.39 10.94
CA LEU A 34 6.45 3.14 9.72
C LEU A 34 7.92 3.53 9.76
N PHE A 35 8.63 3.34 8.64
CA PHE A 35 9.96 3.92 8.43
C PHE A 35 9.89 5.04 7.38
N PRO A 36 10.18 6.29 7.78
CA PRO A 36 10.25 7.41 6.84
C PRO A 36 11.41 7.27 5.84
N PRO A 37 11.34 7.95 4.68
CA PRO A 37 10.29 8.88 4.29
C PRO A 37 9.01 8.18 3.80
N PHE A 38 7.87 8.84 4.01
CA PHE A 38 6.56 8.42 3.53
C PHE A 38 5.89 9.58 2.80
N HIS A 39 5.25 9.30 1.68
CA HIS A 39 4.56 10.31 0.87
C HIS A 39 3.12 9.90 0.56
N THR A 40 2.22 10.88 0.60
CA THR A 40 0.82 10.69 0.19
C THR A 40 0.25 12.02 -0.29
N ASP A 41 -0.80 11.95 -1.09
CA ASP A 41 -1.44 13.15 -1.65
C ASP A 41 -2.34 13.83 -0.60
N CYS A 42 -3.21 13.08 0.05
CA CYS A 42 -4.15 13.58 1.05
C CYS A 42 -3.95 12.94 2.43
N GLY A 43 -3.80 11.63 2.48
CA GLY A 43 -3.69 10.81 3.68
C GLY A 43 -5.05 10.39 4.27
N LYS A 44 -6.10 11.20 4.09
CA LYS A 44 -7.41 10.97 4.74
C LYS A 44 -8.18 9.78 4.19
N ASN A 45 -7.79 9.24 3.05
CA ASN A 45 -8.42 8.09 2.41
C ASN A 45 -7.59 6.80 2.62
N ILE A 46 -6.66 6.80 3.57
CA ILE A 46 -5.87 5.64 3.96
C ILE A 46 -6.49 5.01 5.20
N HIS A 47 -6.82 3.72 5.11
CA HIS A 47 -7.36 2.90 6.20
C HIS A 47 -6.40 1.77 6.51
N ILE A 48 -5.96 1.67 7.75
CA ILE A 48 -4.90 0.74 8.18
C ILE A 48 -5.42 -0.17 9.30
N GLY A 49 -5.23 -1.47 9.14
CA GLY A 49 -5.48 -2.48 10.17
C GLY A 49 -4.40 -2.54 11.24
N LYS A 50 -4.44 -3.58 12.06
CA LYS A 50 -3.45 -3.84 13.13
C LYS A 50 -2.20 -4.52 12.57
N ARG A 51 -1.07 -4.37 13.26
CA ARG A 51 0.21 -5.02 12.91
C ARG A 51 0.66 -4.77 11.47
N VAL A 52 0.32 -3.61 10.92
CA VAL A 52 0.78 -3.20 9.59
C VAL A 52 2.15 -2.56 9.72
N PHE A 53 3.04 -2.94 8.81
CA PHE A 53 4.37 -2.35 8.67
C PHE A 53 4.52 -1.72 7.29
N ILE A 54 4.95 -0.45 7.25
CA ILE A 54 5.25 0.29 6.02
C ILE A 54 6.74 0.69 6.04
N ASN A 55 7.49 0.20 5.06
CA ASN A 55 8.90 0.51 4.95
C ASN A 55 9.15 1.85 4.24
N MET A 56 10.39 2.32 4.28
CA MET A 56 10.78 3.64 3.78
C MET A 56 10.55 3.81 2.27
N GLY A 57 10.28 5.05 1.89
CA GLY A 57 10.16 5.47 0.49
C GLY A 57 8.80 5.21 -0.15
N CYS A 58 7.82 4.70 0.60
CA CYS A 58 6.49 4.41 0.06
C CYS A 58 5.73 5.67 -0.37
N LYS A 59 4.97 5.54 -1.45
CA LYS A 59 4.18 6.62 -2.05
C LYS A 59 2.73 6.14 -2.27
N PHE A 60 1.81 6.73 -1.52
CA PHE A 60 0.40 6.39 -1.57
C PHE A 60 -0.40 7.54 -2.19
N GLN A 61 -0.87 7.33 -3.41
CA GLN A 61 -1.82 8.23 -4.06
C GLN A 61 -3.22 7.79 -3.63
N ASP A 62 -3.75 8.42 -2.60
CA ASP A 62 -4.88 7.90 -1.82
C ASP A 62 -6.26 8.44 -2.19
N GLN A 63 -6.40 9.29 -3.22
CA GLN A 63 -7.69 9.92 -3.54
C GLN A 63 -8.81 8.93 -3.87
N GLY A 64 -8.47 7.73 -4.39
CA GLY A 64 -9.45 6.68 -4.68
C GLY A 64 -9.75 5.76 -3.49
N GLY A 65 -8.99 5.90 -2.38
CA GLY A 65 -9.08 5.06 -1.19
C GLY A 65 -8.06 3.91 -1.19
N ILE A 66 -7.37 3.75 -0.06
CA ILE A 66 -6.42 2.66 0.19
C ILE A 66 -6.80 1.98 1.48
N PHE A 67 -7.06 0.67 1.40
CA PHE A 67 -7.47 -0.17 2.52
C PHE A 67 -6.44 -1.26 2.73
N ILE A 68 -5.80 -1.30 3.90
CA ILE A 68 -4.74 -2.24 4.25
C ILE A 68 -5.16 -3.07 5.43
N GLY A 69 -5.28 -4.37 5.23
CA GLY A 69 -5.68 -5.35 6.23
C GLY A 69 -4.62 -5.63 7.29
N ASP A 70 -5.02 -6.31 8.36
CA ASP A 70 -4.17 -6.67 9.48
C ASP A 70 -2.94 -7.46 9.05
N GLY A 71 -1.79 -7.16 9.64
CA GLY A 71 -0.55 -7.92 9.44
C GLY A 71 0.12 -7.71 8.08
N ALA A 72 -0.33 -6.75 7.27
CA ALA A 72 0.30 -6.48 5.97
C ALA A 72 1.70 -5.90 6.13
N LEU A 73 2.62 -6.37 5.30
CA LEU A 73 4.01 -5.92 5.22
C LEU A 73 4.25 -5.23 3.88
N ILE A 74 4.52 -3.93 3.92
CA ILE A 74 4.78 -3.11 2.73
C ILE A 74 6.27 -2.82 2.63
N GLY A 75 6.90 -3.33 1.58
CA GLY A 75 8.33 -3.17 1.31
C GLY A 75 8.74 -1.75 0.92
N HIS A 76 10.04 -1.53 0.77
CA HIS A 76 10.61 -0.23 0.39
C HIS A 76 10.07 0.27 -0.95
N ASN A 77 9.87 1.57 -1.07
CA ASN A 77 9.51 2.26 -2.32
C ASN A 77 8.27 1.71 -3.02
N VAL A 78 7.35 1.08 -2.30
CA VAL A 78 6.08 0.62 -2.88
C VAL A 78 5.23 1.82 -3.27
N VAL A 79 4.63 1.74 -4.47
CA VAL A 79 3.69 2.73 -4.97
C VAL A 79 2.29 2.12 -5.00
N LEU A 80 1.35 2.76 -4.31
CA LEU A 80 -0.08 2.46 -4.40
C LEU A 80 -0.76 3.63 -5.12
N ALA A 81 -1.16 3.39 -6.38
CA ALA A 81 -1.77 4.42 -7.22
C ALA A 81 -3.28 4.15 -7.35
N THR A 82 -4.12 5.08 -6.90
CA THR A 82 -5.58 4.91 -6.95
C THR A 82 -6.25 5.76 -8.04
N LEU A 83 -5.47 6.50 -8.85
CA LEU A 83 -6.00 7.34 -9.91
C LEU A 83 -5.53 6.88 -11.29
N ASN A 84 -6.47 6.81 -12.20
CA ASN A 84 -6.25 6.80 -13.64
C ASN A 84 -6.67 8.15 -14.26
N HIS A 85 -6.26 8.39 -15.49
CA HIS A 85 -6.76 9.44 -16.34
C HIS A 85 -7.61 8.86 -17.47
N ALA A 86 -8.53 9.66 -18.00
CA ALA A 86 -9.33 9.25 -19.16
C ALA A 86 -8.43 8.87 -20.34
N MET A 87 -8.80 7.81 -21.06
CA MET A 87 -8.02 7.31 -22.21
C MET A 87 -8.04 8.27 -23.39
N SER A 88 -9.13 9.03 -23.56
CA SER A 88 -9.23 10.05 -24.61
C SER A 88 -8.21 11.17 -24.40
N PRO A 89 -7.38 11.50 -25.40
CA PRO A 89 -6.43 12.61 -25.31
C PRO A 89 -7.08 13.95 -24.96
N ASN A 90 -8.26 14.20 -25.51
CA ASN A 90 -9.00 15.45 -25.30
C ASN A 90 -9.59 15.57 -23.87
N HIS A 91 -9.69 14.46 -23.15
CA HIS A 91 -10.22 14.41 -21.78
C HIS A 91 -9.18 13.88 -20.78
N ARG A 92 -7.90 13.87 -21.14
CA ARG A 92 -6.82 13.30 -20.32
C ARG A 92 -6.72 13.91 -18.93
N GLY A 93 -7.16 15.15 -18.74
CA GLY A 93 -7.23 15.80 -17.42
C GLY A 93 -8.30 15.22 -16.48
N THR A 94 -9.26 14.44 -16.99
CA THR A 94 -10.27 13.80 -16.14
C THR A 94 -9.65 12.68 -15.33
N MET A 95 -9.74 12.77 -14.01
CA MET A 95 -9.27 11.73 -13.08
C MET A 95 -10.35 10.67 -12.86
N ILE A 96 -9.95 9.41 -12.86
CA ILE A 96 -10.82 8.26 -12.64
C ILE A 96 -10.26 7.50 -11.42
N PRO A 97 -10.81 7.75 -10.22
CA PRO A 97 -10.37 7.06 -9.01
C PRO A 97 -10.91 5.64 -8.94
N ALA A 98 -10.12 4.73 -8.39
CA ALA A 98 -10.56 3.38 -8.04
C ALA A 98 -9.77 2.89 -6.81
N PRO A 99 -10.43 2.32 -5.79
CA PRO A 99 -9.79 1.95 -4.53
C PRO A 99 -8.83 0.78 -4.71
N ILE A 100 -7.81 0.73 -3.83
CA ILE A 100 -6.93 -0.43 -3.66
C ILE A 100 -7.27 -1.10 -2.34
N HIS A 101 -7.48 -2.41 -2.38
CA HIS A 101 -7.70 -3.24 -1.21
C HIS A 101 -6.55 -4.23 -1.05
N ILE A 102 -5.88 -4.20 0.09
CA ILE A 102 -4.81 -5.12 0.49
C ILE A 102 -5.33 -5.94 1.65
N GLY A 103 -5.41 -7.25 1.46
CA GLY A 103 -5.92 -8.20 2.45
C GLY A 103 -5.01 -8.37 3.66
N ARG A 104 -5.40 -9.28 4.54
CA ARG A 104 -4.66 -9.61 5.77
C ARG A 104 -3.39 -10.39 5.44
N ASN A 105 -2.32 -10.13 6.20
CA ASN A 105 -1.03 -10.83 6.08
C ASN A 105 -0.46 -10.83 4.65
N VAL A 106 -0.78 -9.83 3.86
CA VAL A 106 -0.20 -9.63 2.52
C VAL A 106 1.23 -9.13 2.67
N TRP A 107 2.13 -9.64 1.86
CA TRP A 107 3.48 -9.12 1.74
C TRP A 107 3.69 -8.51 0.35
N ILE A 108 3.97 -7.20 0.31
CA ILE A 108 4.33 -6.48 -0.92
C ILE A 108 5.84 -6.23 -0.91
N GLY A 109 6.54 -6.85 -1.85
CA GLY A 109 7.98 -6.71 -2.04
C GLY A 109 8.39 -5.31 -2.47
N SER A 110 9.64 -4.97 -2.22
CA SER A 110 10.21 -3.63 -2.53
C SER A 110 10.05 -3.24 -4.00
N ASN A 111 9.82 -1.95 -4.24
CA ASN A 111 9.65 -1.35 -5.58
C ASN A 111 8.45 -1.89 -6.38
N ALA A 112 7.51 -2.59 -5.74
CA ALA A 112 6.27 -2.97 -6.42
C ALA A 112 5.35 -1.76 -6.61
N THR A 113 4.56 -1.81 -7.68
CA THR A 113 3.52 -0.82 -7.99
C THR A 113 2.18 -1.52 -8.09
N VAL A 114 1.17 -1.02 -7.38
CA VAL A 114 -0.21 -1.50 -7.45
C VAL A 114 -1.07 -0.46 -8.13
N LEU A 115 -1.78 -0.87 -9.18
CA LEU A 115 -2.60 0.03 -10.00
C LEU A 115 -4.02 0.21 -9.45
N PRO A 116 -4.74 1.26 -9.90
CA PRO A 116 -6.08 1.59 -9.41
C PRO A 116 -7.07 0.42 -9.56
N GLY A 117 -7.88 0.22 -8.53
CA GLY A 117 -8.95 -0.78 -8.53
C GLY A 117 -8.53 -2.21 -8.20
N VAL A 118 -7.24 -2.43 -7.88
CA VAL A 118 -6.73 -3.78 -7.58
C VAL A 118 -7.08 -4.20 -6.16
N THR A 119 -7.53 -5.44 -6.04
CA THR A 119 -7.68 -6.16 -4.76
C THR A 119 -6.61 -7.24 -4.65
N ILE A 120 -5.85 -7.24 -3.55
CA ILE A 120 -4.87 -8.27 -3.22
C ILE A 120 -5.45 -9.12 -2.09
N GLY A 121 -5.68 -10.40 -2.36
CA GLY A 121 -6.29 -11.34 -1.42
C GLY A 121 -5.42 -11.64 -0.20
N ASP A 122 -6.04 -12.12 0.87
CA ASP A 122 -5.38 -12.47 2.13
C ASP A 122 -4.20 -13.43 1.90
N GLY A 123 -3.10 -13.21 2.62
CA GLY A 123 -1.91 -14.05 2.54
C GLY A 123 -1.13 -13.99 1.23
N ALA A 124 -1.55 -13.18 0.26
CA ALA A 124 -0.84 -13.07 -1.02
C ALA A 124 0.53 -12.40 -0.87
N ILE A 125 1.42 -12.73 -1.78
CA ILE A 125 2.77 -12.15 -1.88
C ILE A 125 2.93 -11.50 -3.25
N VAL A 126 3.31 -10.25 -3.26
CA VAL A 126 3.72 -9.52 -4.46
C VAL A 126 5.24 -9.46 -4.48
N ALA A 127 5.86 -10.07 -5.48
CA ALA A 127 7.32 -10.07 -5.61
C ALA A 127 7.88 -8.66 -5.84
N ALA A 128 9.12 -8.45 -5.43
CA ALA A 128 9.80 -7.17 -5.61
C ALA A 128 9.82 -6.73 -7.08
N GLY A 129 9.61 -5.44 -7.33
CA GLY A 129 9.60 -4.85 -8.67
C GLY A 129 8.38 -5.18 -9.54
N ALA A 130 7.38 -5.88 -9.00
CA ALA A 130 6.18 -6.25 -9.75
C ALA A 130 5.27 -5.04 -10.02
N VAL A 131 4.58 -5.05 -11.16
CA VAL A 131 3.49 -4.10 -11.46
C VAL A 131 2.18 -4.86 -11.48
N VAL A 132 1.38 -4.67 -10.41
CA VAL A 132 0.11 -5.38 -10.22
C VAL A 132 -1.00 -4.62 -10.94
N THR A 133 -1.51 -5.21 -12.02
CA THR A 133 -2.50 -4.61 -12.92
C THR A 133 -3.90 -5.25 -12.81
N ARG A 134 -4.03 -6.32 -12.02
CA ARG A 134 -5.26 -7.11 -11.83
C ARG A 134 -5.30 -7.65 -10.41
N ASP A 135 -6.47 -8.06 -9.97
CA ASP A 135 -6.65 -8.68 -8.67
C ASP A 135 -5.74 -9.90 -8.48
N VAL A 136 -5.27 -10.06 -7.26
CA VAL A 136 -4.40 -11.16 -6.83
C VAL A 136 -5.21 -12.08 -5.94
N PRO A 137 -5.35 -13.38 -6.27
CA PRO A 137 -6.02 -14.34 -5.42
C PRO A 137 -5.32 -14.49 -4.06
N GLU A 138 -6.10 -14.90 -3.05
CA GLU A 138 -5.55 -15.22 -1.73
C GLU A 138 -4.45 -16.29 -1.82
N ASN A 139 -3.50 -16.25 -0.88
CA ASN A 139 -2.43 -17.24 -0.75
C ASN A 139 -1.66 -17.52 -2.05
N THR A 140 -1.46 -16.47 -2.85
CA THR A 140 -0.84 -16.57 -4.19
C THR A 140 0.38 -15.66 -4.26
N ILE A 141 1.44 -16.14 -4.90
CA ILE A 141 2.63 -15.35 -5.22
C ILE A 141 2.50 -14.85 -6.65
N VAL A 142 2.57 -13.53 -6.83
CA VAL A 142 2.59 -12.87 -8.14
C VAL A 142 3.89 -12.10 -8.34
N GLY A 143 4.34 -11.98 -9.59
CA GLY A 143 5.56 -11.24 -9.91
C GLY A 143 5.63 -10.84 -11.37
N GLY A 144 6.54 -9.93 -11.69
CA GLY A 144 6.81 -9.45 -13.04
C GLY A 144 6.06 -8.18 -13.44
N VAL A 145 6.28 -7.74 -14.69
CA VAL A 145 5.70 -6.53 -15.30
C VAL A 145 5.11 -6.89 -16.65
N PRO A 146 3.77 -6.99 -16.78
CA PRO A 146 2.78 -6.97 -15.71
C PRO A 146 2.87 -8.22 -14.82
N ALA A 147 2.45 -8.09 -13.56
CA ALA A 147 2.47 -9.20 -12.61
C ALA A 147 1.59 -10.39 -13.07
N ARG A 148 2.11 -11.59 -12.90
CA ARG A 148 1.42 -12.85 -13.19
C ARG A 148 1.57 -13.80 -12.01
N VAL A 149 0.63 -14.71 -11.87
CA VAL A 149 0.71 -15.77 -10.87
C VAL A 149 1.96 -16.63 -11.14
N MET A 150 2.81 -16.72 -10.14
CA MET A 150 3.99 -17.59 -10.15
C MET A 150 3.65 -18.96 -9.57
N ARG A 151 2.96 -18.97 -8.43
CA ARG A 151 2.44 -20.17 -7.77
C ARG A 151 1.49 -19.82 -6.63
N HIS A 152 0.78 -20.80 -6.13
CA HIS A 152 0.09 -20.70 -4.84
C HIS A 152 1.04 -21.04 -3.68
N LEU A 153 0.74 -20.56 -2.48
CA LEU A 153 1.42 -20.98 -1.26
C LEU A 153 1.12 -22.46 -1.00
N ARG A 154 2.12 -23.17 -0.50
CA ARG A 154 1.99 -24.58 -0.10
C ARG A 154 1.36 -24.66 1.29
N GLU A 155 0.77 -25.78 1.65
CA GLU A 155 0.13 -25.99 2.96
C GLU A 155 1.09 -25.68 4.12
N GLU A 156 2.36 -26.06 4.00
CA GLU A 156 3.40 -25.79 4.99
C GLU A 156 3.75 -24.29 5.15
N GLU A 157 3.46 -23.47 4.14
CA GLU A 157 3.67 -22.01 4.15
C GLU A 157 2.47 -21.23 4.70
N LEU A 158 1.37 -21.92 4.98
CA LEU A 158 0.12 -21.34 5.51
C LEU A 158 0.00 -21.50 7.03
N GLN A 159 0.97 -22.17 7.69
CA GLN A 159 1.03 -22.38 9.15
C GLN A 159 1.79 -21.21 9.84
#